data_cfda1444275c5cebb5b7262c4936556f
#
_entry.id   cfda1444275c5cebb5b7262c4936556f
#
_cell.length_a   1.000
_cell.length_b   1.000
_cell.length_c   1.000
_cell.angle_alpha   90.00
_cell.angle_beta   90.00
_cell.angle_gamma   90.00
#
_symmetry.space_group_name_H-M   'P 1'
#
loop_
_entity.id
_entity.type
_entity.pdbx_description
1 polymer ?
#
loop_
_entity_poly.entity_id
_entity_poly.type
_entity_poly.pdbx_seq_one_letter_code
_entity_poly.pdbx_strand_id
1 'polypeptide(L)'
;MDYMALSAAEWQQEYDKVSAEYESWKAKGLKLNMARGKPSKQQLDLVSGILTALTSAEECVDSGVDARNYGELKGLESARKLFADILGCKTSQVFAGGNSSLQLMYDTVSKAYTHG
;
A
#
# COMPACT_ATOMS: atom_id res chain seq x y z
N MET A 1 18.55 -16.03 20.27
CA MET A 1 18.52 -16.95 21.43
C MET A 1 17.88 -18.25 20.98
N ASP A 2 18.50 -19.39 21.25
CA ASP A 2 17.89 -20.70 20.93
C ASP A 2 17.06 -21.15 22.15
N TYR A 3 15.75 -20.98 22.06
CA TYR A 3 14.83 -21.33 23.14
C TYR A 3 14.76 -22.83 23.43
N MET A 4 15.14 -23.68 22.48
CA MET A 4 15.13 -25.13 22.68
C MET A 4 16.29 -25.64 23.54
N ALA A 5 17.33 -24.81 23.74
CA ALA A 5 18.51 -25.13 24.54
C ALA A 5 18.44 -24.62 25.98
N LEU A 6 17.38 -23.90 26.34
CA LEU A 6 17.24 -23.30 27.68
C LEU A 6 16.90 -24.35 28.74
N SER A 7 17.53 -24.23 29.92
CA SER A 7 17.11 -24.96 31.13
C SER A 7 15.80 -24.43 31.70
N ALA A 8 15.15 -25.18 32.55
CA ALA A 8 13.89 -24.76 33.18
C ALA A 8 14.01 -23.43 33.96
N ALA A 9 15.17 -23.18 34.58
CA ALA A 9 15.42 -21.93 35.31
C ALA A 9 15.54 -20.74 34.35
N GLU A 10 16.24 -20.90 33.23
CA GLU A 10 16.38 -19.87 32.19
C GLU A 10 15.05 -19.58 31.51
N TRP A 11 14.22 -20.60 31.26
CA TRP A 11 12.85 -20.44 30.80
C TRP A 11 12.03 -19.59 31.76
N GLN A 12 12.10 -19.85 33.06
CA GLN A 12 11.35 -19.09 34.05
C GLN A 12 11.80 -17.62 34.08
N GLN A 13 13.11 -17.37 34.01
CA GLN A 13 13.64 -16.01 33.97
C GLN A 13 13.19 -15.24 32.72
N GLU A 14 13.24 -15.88 31.54
CA GLU A 14 12.79 -15.24 30.30
C GLU A 14 11.27 -15.01 30.32
N TYR A 15 10.48 -15.96 30.86
CA TYR A 15 9.05 -15.79 31.03
C TYR A 15 8.73 -14.59 31.94
N ASP A 16 9.40 -14.49 33.10
CA ASP A 16 9.16 -13.40 34.05
C ASP A 16 9.52 -12.04 33.44
N LYS A 17 10.62 -11.97 32.69
CA LYS A 17 11.05 -10.76 31.96
C LYS A 17 10.02 -10.34 30.91
N VAL A 18 9.61 -11.26 30.02
CA VAL A 18 8.65 -10.98 28.95
C VAL A 18 7.27 -10.63 29.52
N SER A 19 6.88 -11.32 30.58
CA SER A 19 5.61 -11.04 31.28
C SER A 19 5.61 -9.63 31.89
N ALA A 20 6.71 -9.23 32.54
CA ALA A 20 6.83 -7.89 33.11
C ALA A 20 6.80 -6.80 32.00
N GLU A 21 7.48 -7.04 30.88
CA GLU A 21 7.42 -6.15 29.74
C GLU A 21 6.01 -6.05 29.17
N TYR A 22 5.33 -7.16 28.97
CA TYR A 22 3.94 -7.20 28.50
C TYR A 22 2.99 -6.40 29.42
N GLU A 23 3.04 -6.63 30.73
CA GLU A 23 2.21 -5.90 31.68
C GLU A 23 2.54 -4.40 31.71
N SER A 24 3.82 -4.02 31.50
CA SER A 24 4.20 -2.62 31.39
C SER A 24 3.58 -1.93 30.16
N TRP A 25 3.53 -2.62 29.02
CA TRP A 25 2.87 -2.12 27.82
C TRP A 25 1.36 -2.03 27.98
N LYS A 26 0.77 -3.04 28.58
CA LYS A 26 -0.67 -3.10 28.88
C LYS A 26 -1.11 -1.97 29.81
N ALA A 27 -0.29 -1.65 30.83
CA ALA A 27 -0.56 -0.55 31.77
C ALA A 27 -0.57 0.84 31.09
N LYS A 28 0.03 0.99 29.92
CA LYS A 28 -0.02 2.25 29.14
C LYS A 28 -1.40 2.55 28.56
N GLY A 29 -2.33 1.59 28.56
CA GLY A 29 -3.71 1.76 28.08
C GLY A 29 -3.80 2.18 26.62
N LEU A 30 -2.85 1.78 25.78
CA LEU A 30 -2.79 2.16 24.37
C LEU A 30 -4.00 1.60 23.61
N LYS A 31 -4.66 2.48 22.86
CA LYS A 31 -5.78 2.11 21.97
C LYS A 31 -5.28 1.99 20.53
N LEU A 32 -4.50 0.95 20.25
CA LEU A 32 -3.92 0.70 18.93
C LEU A 32 -4.84 -0.19 18.09
N ASN A 33 -5.02 0.17 16.83
CA ASN A 33 -5.75 -0.65 15.87
C ASN A 33 -4.76 -1.20 14.82
N MET A 34 -4.52 -2.49 14.89
CA MET A 34 -3.62 -3.21 13.97
C MET A 34 -4.38 -3.99 12.88
N ALA A 35 -5.71 -3.86 12.83
CA ALA A 35 -6.53 -4.63 11.89
C ALA A 35 -6.32 -4.24 10.44
N ARG A 36 -5.94 -2.99 10.16
CA ARG A 36 -5.66 -2.48 8.81
C ARG A 36 -4.60 -1.39 8.83
N GLY A 37 -3.67 -1.44 7.87
CA GLY A 37 -2.77 -0.32 7.57
C GLY A 37 -3.55 0.79 6.87
N LYS A 38 -3.95 1.81 7.62
CA LYS A 38 -4.60 3.01 7.09
C LYS A 38 -3.73 4.22 7.39
N PRO A 39 -3.54 5.15 6.44
CA PRO A 39 -2.89 6.42 6.73
C PRO A 39 -3.61 7.16 7.86
N SER A 40 -2.85 7.79 8.75
CA SER A 40 -3.41 8.67 9.78
C SER A 40 -3.97 9.95 9.16
N LYS A 41 -4.81 10.67 9.93
CA LYS A 41 -5.31 11.97 9.48
C LYS A 41 -4.18 12.92 9.08
N GLN A 42 -3.11 12.99 9.85
CA GLN A 42 -1.96 13.85 9.56
C GLN A 42 -1.28 13.47 8.24
N GLN A 43 -1.15 12.19 7.94
CA GLN A 43 -0.62 11.72 6.65
C GLN A 43 -1.52 12.09 5.47
N LEU A 44 -2.85 11.99 5.65
CA LEU A 44 -3.81 12.40 4.63
C LEU A 44 -3.81 13.92 4.43
N ASP A 45 -3.65 14.71 5.49
CA ASP A 45 -3.57 16.16 5.43
C ASP A 45 -2.37 16.63 4.58
N LEU A 46 -1.25 15.89 4.57
CA LEU A 46 -0.07 16.20 3.74
C LEU A 46 -0.38 16.18 2.23
N VAL A 47 -1.33 15.36 1.80
CA VAL A 47 -1.71 15.21 0.38
C VAL A 47 -3.03 15.90 0.05
N SER A 48 -3.58 16.70 0.97
CA SER A 48 -4.87 17.38 0.77
C SER A 48 -4.89 18.32 -0.44
N GLY A 49 -3.73 18.84 -0.87
CA GLY A 49 -3.58 19.65 -2.08
C GLY A 49 -4.02 18.93 -3.36
N ILE A 50 -4.09 17.58 -3.37
CA ILE A 50 -4.58 16.81 -4.52
C ILE A 50 -6.03 17.15 -4.87
N LEU A 51 -6.83 17.58 -3.88
CA LEU A 51 -8.25 17.94 -4.07
C LEU A 51 -8.44 19.19 -4.93
N THR A 52 -7.41 20.01 -5.06
CA THR A 52 -7.41 21.26 -5.83
C THR A 52 -6.24 21.31 -6.82
N ALA A 53 -5.67 20.17 -7.17
CA ALA A 53 -4.52 20.08 -8.08
C ALA A 53 -4.92 20.42 -9.53
N LEU A 54 -6.17 20.15 -9.92
CA LEU A 54 -6.71 20.48 -11.23
C LEU A 54 -7.83 21.49 -11.06
N THR A 55 -7.66 22.69 -11.61
CA THR A 55 -8.59 23.83 -11.43
C THR A 55 -9.24 24.27 -12.74
N SER A 56 -8.74 23.78 -13.88
CA SER A 56 -9.27 24.12 -15.21
C SER A 56 -9.38 22.89 -16.12
N ALA A 57 -10.12 23.04 -17.22
CA ALA A 57 -10.28 21.98 -18.20
C ALA A 57 -8.95 21.69 -18.95
N GLU A 58 -8.14 22.71 -19.16
CA GLU A 58 -6.86 22.62 -19.84
C GLU A 58 -5.87 21.76 -19.04
N GLU A 59 -5.90 21.86 -17.72
CA GLU A 59 -5.05 21.05 -16.82
C GLU A 59 -5.46 19.57 -16.80
N CYS A 60 -6.62 19.24 -17.32
CA CYS A 60 -7.07 17.86 -17.48
C CYS A 60 -6.57 17.21 -18.78
N VAL A 61 -5.77 17.90 -19.60
CA VAL A 61 -5.26 17.37 -20.86
C VAL A 61 -3.82 16.89 -20.69
N ASP A 62 -3.60 15.59 -20.88
CA ASP A 62 -2.28 14.94 -20.84
C ASP A 62 -1.89 14.47 -22.24
N SER A 63 -0.80 15.03 -22.79
CA SER A 63 -0.26 14.64 -24.13
C SER A 63 -1.33 14.64 -25.24
N GLY A 64 -2.26 15.60 -25.18
CA GLY A 64 -3.36 15.74 -26.15
C GLY A 64 -4.58 14.88 -25.86
N VAL A 65 -4.58 14.13 -24.77
CA VAL A 65 -5.72 13.32 -24.31
C VAL A 65 -6.45 14.05 -23.19
N ASP A 66 -7.73 14.29 -23.33
CA ASP A 66 -8.59 14.83 -22.28
C ASP A 66 -8.94 13.73 -21.28
N ALA A 67 -8.30 13.78 -20.09
CA ALA A 67 -8.45 12.78 -19.04
C ALA A 67 -9.88 12.71 -18.46
N ARG A 68 -10.76 13.66 -18.77
CA ARG A 68 -12.17 13.62 -18.37
C ARG A 68 -12.99 12.67 -19.26
N ASN A 69 -12.42 12.22 -20.37
CA ASN A 69 -13.07 11.29 -21.29
C ASN A 69 -12.50 9.87 -21.10
N TYR A 70 -13.18 8.90 -21.70
CA TYR A 70 -12.73 7.51 -21.73
C TYR A 70 -11.93 7.22 -23.02
N GLY A 71 -11.23 6.08 -23.05
CA GLY A 71 -10.56 5.61 -24.27
C GLY A 71 -9.14 5.10 -24.03
N GLU A 72 -8.45 5.60 -23.01
CA GLU A 72 -7.09 5.19 -22.69
C GLU A 72 -7.06 3.87 -21.90
N LEU A 73 -7.15 2.75 -22.63
CA LEU A 73 -7.25 1.40 -22.04
C LEU A 73 -6.11 1.03 -21.10
N LYS A 74 -4.92 1.57 -21.34
CA LYS A 74 -3.73 1.31 -20.50
C LYS A 74 -3.51 2.37 -19.43
N GLY A 75 -4.33 3.40 -19.41
CA GLY A 75 -4.13 4.61 -18.62
C GLY A 75 -3.24 5.65 -19.30
N LEU A 76 -3.29 6.88 -18.81
CA LEU A 76 -2.54 8.02 -19.33
C LEU A 76 -1.03 7.73 -19.40
N GLU A 77 -0.37 8.21 -20.43
CA GLU A 77 1.06 7.95 -20.64
C GLU A 77 1.93 8.53 -19.54
N SER A 78 1.64 9.74 -19.07
CA SER A 78 2.37 10.37 -17.97
C SER A 78 2.26 9.57 -16.68
N ALA A 79 1.06 9.06 -16.35
CA ALA A 79 0.84 8.21 -15.19
C ALA A 79 1.63 6.90 -15.29
N ARG A 80 1.60 6.24 -16.47
CA ARG A 80 2.36 5.01 -16.69
C ARG A 80 3.86 5.23 -16.62
N LYS A 81 4.35 6.36 -17.12
CA LYS A 81 5.77 6.75 -17.04
C LYS A 81 6.19 6.96 -15.58
N LEU A 82 5.42 7.72 -14.81
CA LEU A 82 5.67 7.92 -13.38
C LEU A 82 5.80 6.60 -12.63
N PHE A 83 4.85 5.68 -12.82
CA PHE A 83 4.90 4.39 -12.15
C PHE A 83 6.01 3.47 -12.70
N ALA A 84 6.35 3.56 -13.97
CA ALA A 84 7.49 2.85 -14.54
C ALA A 84 8.81 3.27 -13.89
N ASP A 85 9.01 4.57 -13.68
CA ASP A 85 10.19 5.11 -13.00
C ASP A 85 10.26 4.64 -11.53
N ILE A 86 9.12 4.65 -10.81
CA ILE A 86 9.04 4.16 -9.43
C ILE A 86 9.33 2.65 -9.34
N LEU A 87 8.81 1.86 -10.28
CA LEU A 87 8.95 0.40 -10.29
C LEU A 87 10.24 -0.09 -10.94
N GLY A 88 11.02 0.78 -11.57
CA GLY A 88 12.24 0.41 -12.29
C GLY A 88 12.00 -0.45 -13.52
N CYS A 89 10.87 -0.23 -14.24
CA CYS A 89 10.51 -0.98 -15.43
C CYS A 89 10.23 -0.05 -16.63
N LYS A 90 9.92 -0.63 -17.81
CA LYS A 90 9.58 0.17 -19.01
C LYS A 90 8.12 0.64 -18.92
N THR A 91 7.83 1.85 -19.41
CA THR A 91 6.46 2.41 -19.53
C THR A 91 5.49 1.46 -20.26
N SER A 92 5.99 0.71 -21.25
CA SER A 92 5.21 -0.28 -21.99
C SER A 92 4.76 -1.48 -21.14
N GLN A 93 5.38 -1.70 -19.98
CA GLN A 93 5.08 -2.79 -19.04
C GLN A 93 4.10 -2.35 -17.94
N VAL A 94 3.74 -1.07 -17.90
CA VAL A 94 2.80 -0.53 -16.91
C VAL A 94 1.40 -0.44 -17.50
N PHE A 95 0.45 -0.91 -16.74
CA PHE A 95 -0.99 -0.78 -16.99
C PHE A 95 -1.63 -0.13 -15.76
N ALA A 96 -2.23 1.03 -15.95
CA ALA A 96 -2.96 1.72 -14.89
C ALA A 96 -4.42 1.25 -14.90
N GLY A 97 -4.76 0.37 -14.00
CA GLY A 97 -6.10 -0.20 -13.88
C GLY A 97 -6.96 0.57 -12.87
N GLY A 98 -8.06 -0.05 -12.45
CA GLY A 98 -8.95 0.50 -11.45
C GLY A 98 -8.33 0.53 -10.04
N ASN A 99 -9.06 1.10 -9.09
CA ASN A 99 -8.59 1.31 -7.71
C ASN A 99 -8.66 0.08 -6.80
N SER A 100 -9.14 -1.06 -7.30
CA SER A 100 -9.22 -2.32 -6.54
C SER A 100 -8.04 -3.23 -6.87
N SER A 101 -7.00 -3.21 -6.04
CA SER A 101 -5.84 -4.09 -6.20
C SER A 101 -6.21 -5.58 -6.13
N LEU A 102 -7.17 -5.95 -5.30
CA LEU A 102 -7.65 -7.34 -5.20
C LEU A 102 -8.29 -7.81 -6.51
N GLN A 103 -9.06 -6.94 -7.18
CA GLN A 103 -9.65 -7.26 -8.47
C GLN A 103 -8.57 -7.45 -9.55
N LEU A 104 -7.59 -6.54 -9.59
CA LEU A 104 -6.48 -6.64 -10.55
C LEU A 104 -5.65 -7.90 -10.35
N MET A 105 -5.39 -8.29 -9.10
CA MET A 105 -4.70 -9.55 -8.79
C MET A 105 -5.51 -10.77 -9.22
N TYR A 106 -6.80 -10.79 -8.90
CA TYR A 106 -7.70 -11.86 -9.32
C TYR A 106 -7.76 -12.00 -10.84
N ASP A 107 -7.96 -10.90 -11.56
CA ASP A 107 -8.04 -10.90 -13.02
C ASP A 107 -6.75 -11.40 -13.66
N THR A 108 -5.60 -11.00 -13.11
CA THR A 108 -4.28 -11.43 -13.60
C THR A 108 -4.10 -12.94 -13.43
N VAL A 109 -4.36 -13.46 -12.22
CA VAL A 109 -4.21 -14.89 -11.93
C VAL A 109 -5.25 -15.72 -12.70
N SER A 110 -6.50 -15.26 -12.75
CA SER A 110 -7.57 -15.94 -13.48
C SER A 110 -7.26 -16.05 -14.96
N LYS A 111 -6.77 -14.97 -15.59
CA LYS A 111 -6.37 -15.00 -17.01
C LYS A 111 -5.19 -15.92 -17.27
N ALA A 112 -4.17 -15.89 -16.41
CA ALA A 112 -3.04 -16.82 -16.54
C ALA A 112 -3.49 -18.29 -16.42
N TYR A 113 -4.46 -18.58 -15.55
CA TYR A 113 -4.99 -19.93 -15.36
C TYR A 113 -5.89 -20.40 -16.52
N THR A 114 -6.72 -19.51 -17.06
CA THR A 114 -7.74 -19.90 -18.06
C THR A 114 -7.27 -19.78 -19.51
N HIS A 115 -6.28 -18.93 -19.78
CA HIS A 115 -5.81 -18.63 -21.14
C HIS A 115 -4.31 -18.91 -21.36
N GLY A 116 -3.61 -19.37 -20.36
CA GLY A 116 -2.22 -19.82 -20.43
C GLY A 116 -1.21 -18.70 -20.29
#